data_0f2cb36a83d06d86d6053805e77d47f3
#
_entry.id   0f2cb36a83d06d86d6053805e77d47f3
#
_cell.length_a   1.000
_cell.length_b   1.000
_cell.length_c   1.000
_cell.angle_alpha   90.00
_cell.angle_beta   90.00
_cell.angle_gamma   90.00
#
_symmetry.space_group_name_H-M   'P 1'
#
loop_
_entity.id
_entity.type
_entity.pdbx_description
1 polymer ?
#
loop_
_entity_poly.entity_id
_entity_poly.type
_entity_poly.pdbx_seq_one_letter_code
_entity_poly.pdbx_strand_id
1 'polypeptide(L)'
;ENLGCTRGVIVHSIFYGTDNSVTVAALREMGAGFRGIGLLPDQASEADLNQFVAWNMAGVRLNYVHGGVLSWKGAKAMAPKLAGRGLHIQMLMHAHLHMNELQTDLQNLPVPVCFDHIGWPDLTLGTGNAGLEALYQMLDSGKVWIKLSGLYRLANAPYFDTDEIVSRLVRANPERCLWGSDWPHIMLNGAEMPDAGSLMDAFYRVVSDEKTRDQILIENPKKLYGFAD
;
A
#
# COMPACT_ATOMS: atom_id res chain seq x y z
N GLU A 1 5.56 16.15 -10.54
CA GLU A 1 5.53 17.63 -10.50
C GLU A 1 4.11 18.17 -10.61
N ASN A 2 3.29 17.69 -11.57
CA ASN A 2 1.94 18.22 -11.81
C ASN A 2 0.97 18.07 -10.61
N LEU A 3 1.18 17.08 -9.75
CA LEU A 3 0.37 16.86 -8.53
C LEU A 3 0.95 17.55 -7.28
N GLY A 4 2.06 18.29 -7.40
CA GLY A 4 2.76 18.88 -6.25
C GLY A 4 3.46 17.88 -5.33
N CYS A 5 3.55 16.59 -5.70
CA CYS A 5 4.23 15.58 -4.90
C CYS A 5 5.75 15.79 -4.95
N THR A 6 6.38 15.97 -3.79
CA THR A 6 7.83 16.14 -3.63
C THR A 6 8.53 14.89 -3.15
N ARG A 7 7.78 13.90 -2.70
CA ARG A 7 8.27 12.61 -2.20
C ARG A 7 7.48 11.47 -2.83
N GLY A 8 8.09 10.30 -2.92
CA GLY A 8 7.43 9.16 -3.53
C GLY A 8 7.93 7.81 -3.04
N VAL A 9 7.11 6.79 -3.30
CA VAL A 9 7.45 5.39 -3.03
C VAL A 9 7.38 4.61 -4.32
N ILE A 10 8.50 3.99 -4.72
CA ILE A 10 8.58 3.13 -5.89
C ILE A 10 8.29 1.70 -5.45
N VAL A 11 7.19 1.15 -5.95
CA VAL A 11 6.81 -0.24 -5.67
C VAL A 11 7.35 -1.12 -6.78
N HIS A 12 8.26 -2.03 -6.42
CA HIS A 12 8.90 -2.94 -7.36
C HIS A 12 7.88 -3.85 -8.05
N SER A 13 8.03 -4.02 -9.37
CA SER A 13 7.14 -4.88 -10.15
C SER A 13 7.46 -6.36 -9.91
N ILE A 14 6.40 -7.18 -9.74
CA ILE A 14 6.53 -8.63 -9.57
C ILE A 14 7.17 -9.33 -10.78
N PHE A 15 7.13 -8.72 -11.96
CA PHE A 15 7.69 -9.28 -13.19
C PHE A 15 9.21 -9.41 -13.17
N TYR A 16 9.90 -8.63 -12.34
CA TYR A 16 11.36 -8.73 -12.18
C TYR A 16 11.78 -9.73 -11.08
N GLY A 17 10.83 -10.40 -10.43
CA GLY A 17 11.14 -11.32 -9.33
C GLY A 17 11.95 -10.64 -8.22
N THR A 18 13.04 -11.28 -7.78
CA THR A 18 13.94 -10.75 -6.74
C THR A 18 15.02 -9.82 -7.27
N ASP A 19 15.06 -9.53 -8.57
CA ASP A 19 16.00 -8.55 -9.13
C ASP A 19 15.49 -7.12 -8.93
N ASN A 20 15.85 -6.52 -7.81
CA ASN A 20 15.47 -5.15 -7.44
C ASN A 20 16.34 -4.07 -8.12
N SER A 21 17.21 -4.41 -9.05
CA SER A 21 18.21 -3.49 -9.63
C SER A 21 17.60 -2.25 -10.27
N VAL A 22 16.48 -2.38 -11.00
CA VAL A 22 15.78 -1.26 -11.63
C VAL A 22 15.23 -0.29 -10.58
N THR A 23 14.60 -0.81 -9.53
CA THR A 23 14.09 0.03 -8.42
C THR A 23 15.23 0.73 -7.70
N VAL A 24 16.33 0.04 -7.45
CA VAL A 24 17.52 0.61 -6.79
C VAL A 24 18.16 1.70 -7.65
N ALA A 25 18.24 1.50 -8.97
CA ALA A 25 18.77 2.50 -9.88
C ALA A 25 17.90 3.77 -9.86
N ALA A 26 16.57 3.61 -9.93
CA ALA A 26 15.63 4.72 -9.84
C ALA A 26 15.74 5.48 -8.49
N LEU A 27 15.86 4.77 -7.37
CA LEU A 27 16.02 5.40 -6.05
C LEU A 27 17.31 6.22 -5.94
N ARG A 28 18.40 5.75 -6.54
CA ARG A 28 19.68 6.49 -6.58
C ARG A 28 19.56 7.78 -7.39
N GLU A 29 18.86 7.74 -8.51
CA GLU A 29 18.63 8.90 -9.37
C GLU A 29 17.71 9.91 -8.72
N MET A 30 16.60 9.45 -8.12
CA MET A 30 15.57 10.31 -7.52
C MET A 30 15.96 10.86 -6.13
N GLY A 31 16.93 10.26 -5.45
CA GLY A 31 17.53 10.76 -4.23
C GLY A 31 16.68 10.56 -2.96
N ALA A 32 16.98 11.36 -1.92
CA ALA A 32 16.51 11.17 -0.55
C ALA A 32 14.98 11.30 -0.36
N GLY A 33 14.30 11.96 -1.29
CA GLY A 33 12.83 12.10 -1.28
C GLY A 33 12.08 10.82 -1.65
N PHE A 34 12.79 9.74 -2.02
CA PHE A 34 12.15 8.51 -2.48
C PHE A 34 12.53 7.30 -1.64
N ARG A 35 11.57 6.37 -1.50
CA ARG A 35 11.73 5.07 -0.84
C ARG A 35 11.30 3.96 -1.79
N GLY A 36 11.80 2.74 -1.55
CA GLY A 36 11.43 1.56 -2.32
C GLY A 36 10.62 0.55 -1.51
N ILE A 37 9.76 -0.17 -2.20
CA ILE A 37 9.18 -1.42 -1.72
C ILE A 37 9.69 -2.50 -2.67
N GLY A 38 10.50 -3.41 -2.17
CA GLY A 38 11.16 -4.42 -2.99
C GLY A 38 10.65 -5.84 -2.79
N LEU A 39 11.21 -6.79 -3.52
CA LEU A 39 10.87 -8.21 -3.42
C LEU A 39 12.04 -9.00 -2.82
N LEU A 40 11.73 -9.82 -1.82
CA LEU A 40 12.64 -10.80 -1.22
C LEU A 40 11.98 -12.17 -1.22
N PRO A 41 12.75 -13.27 -1.37
CA PRO A 41 12.21 -14.62 -1.23
C PRO A 41 12.01 -15.00 0.24
N ASP A 42 11.24 -16.07 0.49
CA ASP A 42 10.96 -16.59 1.82
C ASP A 42 12.23 -16.84 2.68
N GLN A 43 13.33 -17.21 2.03
CA GLN A 43 14.59 -17.57 2.68
C GLN A 43 15.60 -16.42 2.68
N ALA A 44 15.16 -15.16 2.55
CA ALA A 44 16.07 -14.02 2.57
C ALA A 44 16.94 -14.01 3.83
N SER A 45 18.24 -13.80 3.62
CA SER A 45 19.23 -13.78 4.68
C SER A 45 19.26 -12.44 5.42
N GLU A 46 19.97 -12.39 6.54
CA GLU A 46 20.23 -11.12 7.25
C GLU A 46 21.00 -10.13 6.37
N ALA A 47 21.90 -10.64 5.50
CA ALA A 47 22.65 -9.82 4.56
C ALA A 47 21.73 -9.17 3.51
N ASP A 48 20.74 -9.91 2.99
CA ASP A 48 19.75 -9.39 2.05
C ASP A 48 18.92 -8.28 2.69
N LEU A 49 18.47 -8.47 3.92
CA LEU A 49 17.71 -7.47 4.66
C LEU A 49 18.55 -6.21 4.97
N ASN A 50 19.80 -6.36 5.33
CA ASN A 50 20.71 -5.24 5.53
C ASN A 50 20.95 -4.49 4.22
N GLN A 51 21.06 -5.21 3.12
CA GLN A 51 21.19 -4.61 1.79
C GLN A 51 19.92 -3.84 1.38
N PHE A 52 18.73 -4.32 1.75
CA PHE A 52 17.46 -3.60 1.54
C PHE A 52 17.48 -2.24 2.21
N VAL A 53 17.90 -2.20 3.48
CA VAL A 53 18.02 -0.93 4.21
C VAL A 53 19.03 0.00 3.50
N ALA A 54 20.20 -0.53 3.08
CA ALA A 54 21.22 0.23 2.37
C ALA A 54 20.73 0.76 1.01
N TRP A 55 19.77 0.10 0.39
CA TRP A 55 19.13 0.53 -0.86
C TRP A 55 17.97 1.51 -0.66
N ASN A 56 17.74 1.98 0.56
CA ASN A 56 16.65 2.89 0.89
C ASN A 56 15.26 2.26 0.69
N MET A 57 15.15 0.94 0.86
CA MET A 57 13.88 0.25 0.90
C MET A 57 13.18 0.47 2.24
N ALA A 58 11.88 0.72 2.21
CA ALA A 58 11.04 0.87 3.40
C ALA A 58 10.23 -0.39 3.72
N GLY A 59 10.18 -1.36 2.81
CA GLY A 59 9.42 -2.58 3.04
C GLY A 59 9.57 -3.63 1.96
N VAL A 60 8.93 -4.77 2.20
CA VAL A 60 8.87 -5.90 1.28
C VAL A 60 7.47 -6.03 0.69
N ARG A 61 7.39 -6.37 -0.60
CA ARG A 61 6.14 -6.58 -1.31
C ARG A 61 5.69 -8.04 -1.20
N LEU A 62 4.42 -8.24 -0.87
CA LEU A 62 3.75 -9.54 -0.89
C LEU A 62 2.53 -9.46 -1.82
N ASN A 63 2.47 -10.32 -2.81
CA ASN A 63 1.29 -10.46 -3.65
C ASN A 63 0.49 -11.70 -3.20
N TYR A 64 -0.57 -11.45 -2.42
CA TYR A 64 -1.40 -12.54 -1.89
C TYR A 64 -2.43 -13.04 -2.91
N VAL A 65 -2.75 -12.22 -3.92
CA VAL A 65 -3.74 -12.55 -4.97
C VAL A 65 -3.16 -13.50 -6.00
N HIS A 66 -1.99 -13.17 -6.53
CA HIS A 66 -1.39 -13.90 -7.67
C HIS A 66 -0.20 -14.77 -7.25
N GLY A 67 0.14 -14.77 -5.97
CA GLY A 67 1.36 -15.39 -5.48
C GLY A 67 2.62 -14.63 -5.88
N GLY A 68 3.77 -15.21 -5.63
CA GLY A 68 5.07 -14.60 -5.94
C GLY A 68 6.21 -15.26 -5.18
N VAL A 69 7.35 -14.59 -5.15
CA VAL A 69 8.59 -15.08 -4.51
C VAL A 69 8.53 -15.04 -2.98
N LEU A 70 7.67 -14.19 -2.41
CA LEU A 70 7.40 -14.12 -0.97
C LEU A 70 6.02 -14.70 -0.69
N SER A 71 5.96 -15.75 0.13
CA SER A 71 4.71 -16.33 0.62
C SER A 71 4.27 -15.64 1.93
N TRP A 72 2.98 -15.80 2.31
CA TRP A 72 2.51 -15.33 3.62
C TRP A 72 3.23 -16.01 4.78
N LYS A 73 3.53 -17.30 4.64
CA LYS A 73 4.34 -18.04 5.61
C LYS A 73 5.75 -17.45 5.74
N GLY A 74 6.39 -17.16 4.63
CA GLY A 74 7.72 -16.52 4.60
C GLY A 74 7.68 -15.11 5.18
N ALA A 75 6.68 -14.31 4.84
CA ALA A 75 6.50 -12.97 5.38
C ALA A 75 6.33 -12.97 6.91
N LYS A 76 5.52 -13.89 7.46
CA LYS A 76 5.37 -14.08 8.92
C LYS A 76 6.69 -14.47 9.58
N ALA A 77 7.43 -15.40 9.00
CA ALA A 77 8.73 -15.83 9.53
C ALA A 77 9.78 -14.72 9.49
N MET A 78 9.72 -13.84 8.48
CA MET A 78 10.61 -12.70 8.30
C MET A 78 10.23 -11.49 9.19
N ALA A 79 8.98 -11.38 9.62
CA ALA A 79 8.44 -10.19 10.29
C ALA A 79 9.27 -9.69 11.49
N PRO A 80 9.80 -10.54 12.41
CA PRO A 80 10.66 -10.05 13.49
C PRO A 80 11.95 -9.38 13.00
N LYS A 81 12.52 -9.87 11.91
CA LYS A 81 13.73 -9.31 11.30
C LYS A 81 13.45 -7.98 10.58
N LEU A 82 12.28 -7.87 9.94
CA LEU A 82 11.78 -6.63 9.34
C LEU A 82 11.56 -5.55 10.41
N ALA A 83 10.92 -5.92 11.55
CA ALA A 83 10.66 -5.02 12.67
C ALA A 83 11.95 -4.39 13.20
N GLY A 84 13.00 -5.18 13.41
CA GLY A 84 14.30 -4.72 13.87
C GLY A 84 15.01 -3.74 12.93
N ARG A 85 14.49 -3.57 11.71
CA ARG A 85 15.04 -2.68 10.66
C ARG A 85 14.12 -1.54 10.27
N GLY A 86 12.95 -1.42 10.90
CA GLY A 86 11.94 -0.43 10.51
C GLY A 86 11.30 -0.70 9.15
N LEU A 87 11.39 -1.94 8.63
CA LEU A 87 10.76 -2.33 7.38
C LEU A 87 9.34 -2.83 7.64
N HIS A 88 8.43 -2.58 6.68
CA HIS A 88 7.04 -3.08 6.74
C HIS A 88 6.72 -4.05 5.62
N ILE A 89 5.55 -4.68 5.67
CA ILE A 89 5.04 -5.53 4.61
C ILE A 89 3.99 -4.73 3.83
N GLN A 90 4.18 -4.57 2.51
CA GLN A 90 3.14 -4.06 1.61
C GLN A 90 2.47 -5.22 0.92
N MET A 91 1.15 -5.32 1.03
CA MET A 91 0.40 -6.50 0.62
C MET A 91 -0.72 -6.17 -0.35
N LEU A 92 -0.73 -6.86 -1.50
CA LEU A 92 -1.88 -6.90 -2.39
C LEU A 92 -2.77 -8.08 -2.01
N MET A 93 -4.03 -7.80 -1.66
CA MET A 93 -5.02 -8.81 -1.30
C MET A 93 -6.43 -8.36 -1.70
N HIS A 94 -7.39 -9.27 -1.74
CA HIS A 94 -8.81 -8.96 -1.87
C HIS A 94 -9.47 -9.00 -0.49
N ALA A 95 -9.94 -7.84 0.01
CA ALA A 95 -10.51 -7.73 1.36
C ALA A 95 -11.70 -8.68 1.56
N HIS A 96 -12.61 -8.74 0.57
CA HIS A 96 -13.80 -9.59 0.62
C HIS A 96 -13.51 -11.09 0.69
N LEU A 97 -12.31 -11.53 0.24
CA LEU A 97 -11.92 -12.94 0.24
C LEU A 97 -11.01 -13.29 1.42
N HIS A 98 -10.04 -12.42 1.74
CA HIS A 98 -8.88 -12.81 2.55
C HIS A 98 -8.88 -12.23 3.96
N MET A 99 -9.61 -11.12 4.24
CA MET A 99 -9.50 -10.45 5.54
C MET A 99 -9.86 -11.36 6.71
N ASN A 100 -10.92 -12.17 6.57
CA ASN A 100 -11.37 -13.04 7.67
C ASN A 100 -10.30 -14.09 8.08
N GLU A 101 -9.53 -14.60 7.12
CA GLU A 101 -8.46 -15.57 7.40
C GLU A 101 -7.18 -14.89 7.91
N LEU A 102 -6.92 -13.64 7.52
CA LEU A 102 -5.69 -12.92 7.85
C LEU A 102 -5.74 -12.24 9.22
N GLN A 103 -6.93 -11.92 9.76
CA GLN A 103 -7.09 -11.10 10.97
C GLN A 103 -6.22 -11.54 12.15
N THR A 104 -6.24 -12.83 12.48
CA THR A 104 -5.51 -13.36 13.65
C THR A 104 -4.01 -13.18 13.48
N ASP A 105 -3.50 -13.45 12.30
CA ASP A 105 -2.07 -13.29 12.01
C ASP A 105 -1.69 -11.79 12.07
N LEU A 106 -2.48 -10.91 11.42
CA LEU A 106 -2.24 -9.47 11.37
C LEU A 106 -2.21 -8.82 12.76
N GLN A 107 -3.09 -9.26 13.67
CA GLN A 107 -3.10 -8.77 15.06
C GLN A 107 -1.80 -9.07 15.80
N ASN A 108 -1.14 -10.16 15.46
CA ASN A 108 0.04 -10.67 16.17
C ASN A 108 1.38 -10.34 15.47
N LEU A 109 1.34 -9.77 14.26
CA LEU A 109 2.57 -9.40 13.56
C LEU A 109 3.29 -8.24 14.26
N PRO A 110 4.64 -8.33 14.40
CA PRO A 110 5.43 -7.27 15.01
C PRO A 110 5.76 -6.12 14.06
N VAL A 111 5.28 -6.16 12.80
CA VAL A 111 5.53 -5.14 11.76
C VAL A 111 4.22 -4.61 11.21
N PRO A 112 4.20 -3.35 10.75
CA PRO A 112 3.06 -2.83 10.01
C PRO A 112 2.82 -3.63 8.72
N VAL A 113 1.54 -3.81 8.38
CA VAL A 113 1.12 -4.30 7.06
C VAL A 113 0.33 -3.21 6.38
N CYS A 114 0.72 -2.84 5.16
CA CYS A 114 0.05 -1.84 4.35
C CYS A 114 -0.65 -2.52 3.16
N PHE A 115 -1.96 -2.41 3.07
CA PHE A 115 -2.72 -2.98 1.97
C PHE A 115 -2.79 -2.03 0.77
N ASP A 116 -2.66 -2.60 -0.42
CA ASP A 116 -2.80 -1.88 -1.68
C ASP A 116 -4.28 -1.65 -2.04
N HIS A 117 -4.57 -0.57 -2.78
CA HIS A 117 -5.78 -0.33 -3.56
C HIS A 117 -7.10 -0.49 -2.77
N ILE A 118 -7.24 0.24 -1.65
CA ILE A 118 -8.40 0.18 -0.74
C ILE A 118 -8.81 -1.26 -0.34
N GLY A 119 -7.83 -2.20 -0.33
CA GLY A 119 -8.06 -3.61 -0.08
C GLY A 119 -8.65 -4.38 -1.27
N TRP A 120 -8.63 -3.80 -2.47
CA TRP A 120 -9.16 -4.37 -3.73
C TRP A 120 -10.47 -5.15 -3.54
N PRO A 121 -11.53 -4.49 -3.07
CA PRO A 121 -12.82 -5.15 -2.81
C PRO A 121 -13.56 -5.49 -4.10
N ASP A 122 -14.54 -6.38 -4.01
CA ASP A 122 -15.58 -6.53 -5.01
C ASP A 122 -16.74 -5.58 -4.65
N LEU A 123 -16.95 -4.53 -5.47
CA LEU A 123 -17.97 -3.51 -5.22
C LEU A 123 -19.40 -4.09 -5.29
N THR A 124 -19.62 -5.19 -6.03
CA THR A 124 -20.93 -5.82 -6.18
C THR A 124 -21.46 -6.43 -4.88
N LEU A 125 -20.55 -6.72 -3.93
CA LEU A 125 -20.90 -7.26 -2.61
C LEU A 125 -21.31 -6.16 -1.60
N GLY A 126 -21.27 -4.90 -2.01
CA GLY A 126 -21.57 -3.75 -1.16
C GLY A 126 -20.48 -3.44 -0.12
N THR A 127 -20.58 -2.25 0.44
CA THR A 127 -19.58 -1.69 1.37
C THR A 127 -19.61 -2.28 2.76
N GLY A 128 -20.67 -3.04 3.12
CA GLY A 128 -20.87 -3.72 4.40
C GLY A 128 -20.60 -5.23 4.36
N ASN A 129 -19.92 -5.76 3.32
CA ASN A 129 -19.58 -7.18 3.32
C ASN A 129 -18.58 -7.52 4.43
N ALA A 130 -18.60 -8.78 4.90
CA ALA A 130 -17.84 -9.22 6.07
C ALA A 130 -16.34 -8.95 5.97
N GLY A 131 -15.73 -9.07 4.78
CA GLY A 131 -14.31 -8.81 4.59
C GLY A 131 -13.96 -7.33 4.72
N LEU A 132 -14.79 -6.43 4.19
CA LEU A 132 -14.61 -4.99 4.37
C LEU A 132 -14.86 -4.56 5.82
N GLU A 133 -15.88 -5.09 6.49
CA GLU A 133 -16.08 -4.82 7.92
C GLU A 133 -14.86 -5.23 8.76
N ALA A 134 -14.28 -6.38 8.46
CA ALA A 134 -13.05 -6.83 9.10
C ALA A 134 -11.87 -5.90 8.81
N LEU A 135 -11.75 -5.40 7.58
CA LEU A 135 -10.71 -4.43 7.20
C LEU A 135 -10.88 -3.10 7.97
N TYR A 136 -12.12 -2.58 8.08
CA TYR A 136 -12.37 -1.35 8.83
C TYR A 136 -12.02 -1.50 10.32
N GLN A 137 -12.38 -2.63 10.94
CA GLN A 137 -12.03 -2.93 12.33
C GLN A 137 -10.51 -3.04 12.54
N MET A 138 -9.80 -3.69 11.61
CA MET A 138 -8.34 -3.80 11.66
C MET A 138 -7.67 -2.44 11.50
N LEU A 139 -8.20 -1.57 10.64
CA LEU A 139 -7.70 -0.22 10.43
C LEU A 139 -7.94 0.65 11.68
N ASP A 140 -9.16 0.60 12.26
CA ASP A 140 -9.53 1.30 13.51
C ASP A 140 -8.61 0.91 14.67
N SER A 141 -8.27 -0.37 14.78
CA SER A 141 -7.32 -0.85 15.80
C SER A 141 -5.88 -0.33 15.63
N GLY A 142 -5.56 0.31 14.50
CA GLY A 142 -4.24 0.81 14.16
C GLY A 142 -3.21 -0.27 13.79
N LYS A 143 -3.63 -1.52 13.62
CA LYS A 143 -2.76 -2.66 13.29
C LYS A 143 -2.29 -2.70 11.85
N VAL A 144 -3.08 -2.12 10.95
CA VAL A 144 -2.78 -2.13 9.51
C VAL A 144 -2.81 -0.71 8.94
N TRP A 145 -2.26 -0.58 7.75
CA TRP A 145 -2.31 0.61 6.91
C TRP A 145 -3.06 0.31 5.64
N ILE A 146 -3.62 1.32 5.01
CA ILE A 146 -4.33 1.19 3.74
C ILE A 146 -3.93 2.28 2.75
N LYS A 147 -3.73 1.93 1.49
CA LYS A 147 -3.55 2.89 0.40
C LYS A 147 -4.89 3.21 -0.25
N LEU A 148 -5.25 4.47 -0.24
CA LEU A 148 -6.34 5.05 -1.01
C LEU A 148 -5.83 5.25 -2.45
N SER A 149 -5.80 4.17 -3.22
CA SER A 149 -5.22 4.10 -4.56
C SER A 149 -5.93 3.06 -5.42
N GLY A 150 -5.66 3.06 -6.72
CA GLY A 150 -6.16 2.04 -7.63
C GLY A 150 -7.67 2.09 -7.86
N LEU A 151 -8.33 3.23 -7.66
CA LEU A 151 -9.79 3.39 -7.81
C LEU A 151 -10.25 3.02 -9.24
N TYR A 152 -9.43 3.32 -10.23
CA TYR A 152 -9.69 2.99 -11.64
C TYR A 152 -9.75 1.49 -11.94
N ARG A 153 -9.27 0.65 -11.02
CA ARG A 153 -9.37 -0.83 -11.11
C ARG A 153 -10.75 -1.33 -10.73
N LEU A 154 -11.53 -0.50 -10.06
CA LEU A 154 -12.81 -0.85 -9.43
C LEU A 154 -13.99 -0.12 -10.06
N ALA A 155 -13.79 1.11 -10.55
CA ALA A 155 -14.84 1.97 -11.07
C ALA A 155 -14.32 2.83 -12.24
N ASN A 156 -15.24 3.27 -13.09
CA ASN A 156 -14.95 4.25 -14.13
C ASN A 156 -14.86 5.66 -13.55
N ALA A 157 -14.10 6.54 -14.22
CA ALA A 157 -14.07 7.96 -13.86
C ALA A 157 -15.50 8.53 -13.86
N PRO A 158 -15.84 9.40 -12.90
CA PRO A 158 -15.00 9.98 -11.85
C PRO A 158 -14.93 9.19 -10.54
N TYR A 159 -15.11 7.87 -10.55
CA TYR A 159 -14.89 6.91 -9.46
C TYR A 159 -15.87 7.01 -8.29
N PHE A 160 -17.09 7.50 -8.50
CA PHE A 160 -18.09 7.69 -7.44
C PHE A 160 -18.44 6.41 -6.67
N ASP A 161 -18.41 5.26 -7.35
CA ASP A 161 -18.73 3.97 -6.74
C ASP A 161 -17.74 3.57 -5.62
N THR A 162 -16.59 4.23 -5.53
CA THR A 162 -15.58 4.00 -4.49
C THR A 162 -15.69 4.95 -3.30
N ASP A 163 -16.48 6.04 -3.41
CA ASP A 163 -16.52 7.13 -2.43
C ASP A 163 -16.90 6.67 -1.03
N GLU A 164 -17.91 5.79 -0.92
CA GLU A 164 -18.35 5.29 0.38
C GLU A 164 -17.28 4.44 1.06
N ILE A 165 -16.61 3.56 0.32
CA ILE A 165 -15.51 2.73 0.87
C ILE A 165 -14.37 3.61 1.34
N VAL A 166 -13.91 4.56 0.51
CA VAL A 166 -12.85 5.50 0.89
C VAL A 166 -13.25 6.30 2.12
N SER A 167 -14.49 6.81 2.17
CA SER A 167 -15.01 7.55 3.32
C SER A 167 -15.03 6.70 4.60
N ARG A 168 -15.43 5.43 4.52
CA ARG A 168 -15.43 4.51 5.66
C ARG A 168 -14.02 4.18 6.14
N LEU A 169 -13.06 3.96 5.23
CA LEU A 169 -11.65 3.74 5.57
C LEU A 169 -11.07 4.95 6.31
N VAL A 170 -11.29 6.15 5.79
CA VAL A 170 -10.80 7.38 6.43
C VAL A 170 -11.45 7.61 7.79
N ARG A 171 -12.76 7.38 7.92
CA ARG A 171 -13.45 7.47 9.23
C ARG A 171 -12.96 6.44 10.23
N ALA A 172 -12.62 5.23 9.78
CA ALA A 172 -12.10 4.20 10.66
C ALA A 172 -10.76 4.62 11.28
N ASN A 173 -9.82 5.11 10.46
CA ASN A 173 -8.56 5.62 11.01
C ASN A 173 -7.78 6.47 9.98
N PRO A 174 -7.93 7.79 9.99
CA PRO A 174 -7.22 8.65 9.05
C PRO A 174 -5.70 8.59 9.23
N GLU A 175 -5.18 8.26 10.43
CA GLU A 175 -3.74 8.12 10.70
C GLU A 175 -3.12 6.84 10.13
N ARG A 176 -3.92 5.98 9.50
CA ARG A 176 -3.48 4.74 8.86
C ARG A 176 -3.80 4.70 7.37
N CYS A 177 -4.27 5.80 6.82
CA CYS A 177 -4.52 5.95 5.40
C CYS A 177 -3.35 6.62 4.69
N LEU A 178 -3.06 6.19 3.47
CA LEU A 178 -2.07 6.77 2.57
C LEU A 178 -2.74 7.02 1.23
N TRP A 179 -2.34 8.05 0.50
CA TRP A 179 -2.74 8.21 -0.89
C TRP A 179 -1.65 7.69 -1.83
N GLY A 180 -2.04 7.21 -3.01
CA GLY A 180 -1.11 6.82 -4.05
C GLY A 180 -1.73 6.90 -5.44
N SER A 181 -0.99 7.40 -6.42
CA SER A 181 -1.44 7.52 -7.80
C SER A 181 -1.62 6.17 -8.50
N ASP A 182 -0.88 5.16 -8.07
CA ASP A 182 -0.75 3.86 -8.75
C ASP A 182 -0.23 3.99 -10.20
N TRP A 183 0.49 5.10 -10.49
CA TRP A 183 1.15 5.27 -11.78
C TRP A 183 2.21 4.16 -11.99
N PRO A 184 2.34 3.57 -13.17
CA PRO A 184 1.84 3.98 -14.48
C PRO A 184 0.50 3.35 -14.92
N HIS A 185 -0.39 2.98 -13.99
CA HIS A 185 -1.74 2.49 -14.27
C HIS A 185 -1.78 1.26 -15.20
N ILE A 186 -1.07 0.22 -14.81
CA ILE A 186 -0.98 -1.03 -15.56
C ILE A 186 -2.24 -1.93 -15.40
N MET A 187 -2.39 -2.93 -16.28
CA MET A 187 -3.47 -3.91 -16.24
C MET A 187 -4.87 -3.28 -16.42
N LEU A 188 -4.98 -2.36 -17.34
CA LEU A 188 -6.25 -1.65 -17.61
C LEU A 188 -7.34 -2.52 -18.23
N ASN A 189 -6.98 -3.67 -18.84
CA ASN A 189 -7.93 -4.64 -19.45
C ASN A 189 -8.91 -3.97 -20.43
N GLY A 190 -8.45 -2.97 -21.18
CA GLY A 190 -9.26 -2.21 -22.13
C GLY A 190 -9.97 -0.98 -21.54
N ALA A 191 -9.82 -0.70 -20.23
CA ALA A 191 -10.31 0.55 -19.65
C ALA A 191 -9.47 1.75 -20.14
N GLU A 192 -10.07 2.92 -20.09
CA GLU A 192 -9.40 4.18 -20.41
C GLU A 192 -8.24 4.44 -19.42
N MET A 193 -7.12 4.97 -19.95
CA MET A 193 -5.98 5.36 -19.12
C MET A 193 -6.41 6.44 -18.11
N PRO A 194 -6.31 6.17 -16.81
CA PRO A 194 -6.69 7.16 -15.81
C PRO A 194 -5.73 8.36 -15.81
N ASP A 195 -6.28 9.53 -15.57
CA ASP A 195 -5.50 10.72 -15.27
C ASP A 195 -5.23 10.80 -13.77
N ALA A 196 -3.98 11.02 -13.38
CA ALA A 196 -3.59 11.08 -11.97
C ALA A 196 -4.21 12.27 -11.23
N GLY A 197 -4.52 13.38 -11.94
CA GLY A 197 -5.26 14.52 -11.40
C GLY A 197 -6.69 14.12 -11.03
N SER A 198 -7.39 13.39 -11.91
CA SER A 198 -8.74 12.89 -11.64
C SER A 198 -8.79 11.93 -10.44
N LEU A 199 -7.73 11.13 -10.22
CA LEU A 199 -7.60 10.29 -9.02
C LEU A 199 -7.38 11.12 -7.76
N MET A 200 -6.63 12.23 -7.86
CA MET A 200 -6.46 13.18 -6.75
C MET A 200 -7.76 13.94 -6.46
N ASP A 201 -8.50 14.34 -7.49
CA ASP A 201 -9.81 14.99 -7.34
C ASP A 201 -10.82 14.08 -6.64
N ALA A 202 -10.83 12.78 -6.97
CA ALA A 202 -11.65 11.80 -6.29
C ALA A 202 -11.29 11.69 -4.79
N PHE A 203 -10.01 11.69 -4.45
CA PHE A 203 -9.56 11.74 -3.08
C PHE A 203 -10.01 13.03 -2.37
N TYR A 204 -9.82 14.20 -2.97
CA TYR A 204 -10.22 15.50 -2.39
C TYR A 204 -11.73 15.63 -2.22
N ARG A 205 -12.53 15.05 -3.11
CA ARG A 205 -13.98 15.00 -3.00
C ARG A 205 -14.43 14.29 -1.72
N VAL A 206 -13.80 13.16 -1.40
CA VAL A 206 -14.16 12.34 -0.22
C VAL A 206 -13.54 12.90 1.06
N VAL A 207 -12.29 13.37 0.99
CA VAL A 207 -11.54 13.92 2.13
C VAL A 207 -11.52 15.45 2.01
N SER A 208 -12.64 16.09 2.36
CA SER A 208 -12.80 17.54 2.23
C SER A 208 -12.09 18.34 3.32
N ASP A 209 -11.83 17.75 4.49
CA ASP A 209 -11.12 18.40 5.59
C ASP A 209 -9.61 18.48 5.33
N GLU A 210 -9.07 19.70 5.33
CA GLU A 210 -7.65 19.95 5.02
C GLU A 210 -6.70 19.27 5.99
N LYS A 211 -7.01 19.27 7.29
CA LYS A 211 -6.18 18.64 8.31
C LYS A 211 -6.08 17.13 8.08
N THR A 212 -7.19 16.51 7.71
CA THR A 212 -7.22 15.06 7.36
C THR A 212 -6.45 14.78 6.08
N ARG A 213 -6.50 15.68 5.08
CA ARG A 213 -5.66 15.56 3.88
C ARG A 213 -4.18 15.64 4.20
N ASP A 214 -3.76 16.61 5.00
CA ASP A 214 -2.37 16.76 5.43
C ASP A 214 -1.90 15.53 6.21
N GLN A 215 -2.75 14.99 7.08
CA GLN A 215 -2.46 13.73 7.77
C GLN A 215 -2.16 12.60 6.77
N ILE A 216 -3.02 12.43 5.76
CA ILE A 216 -2.93 11.31 4.79
C ILE A 216 -1.79 11.54 3.78
N LEU A 217 -1.58 12.76 3.31
CA LEU A 217 -0.62 13.08 2.26
C LEU A 217 0.79 13.35 2.77
N ILE A 218 0.94 13.79 4.02
CA ILE A 218 2.21 14.26 4.58
C ILE A 218 2.63 13.44 5.79
N GLU A 219 1.86 13.48 6.88
CA GLU A 219 2.29 12.91 8.16
C GLU A 219 2.35 11.37 8.14
N ASN A 220 1.35 10.74 7.55
CA ASN A 220 1.31 9.27 7.46
C ASN A 220 2.45 8.70 6.59
N PRO A 221 2.75 9.23 5.39
CA PRO A 221 3.92 8.81 4.62
C PRO A 221 5.24 9.00 5.38
N LYS A 222 5.42 10.12 6.10
CA LYS A 222 6.59 10.31 6.97
C LYS A 222 6.71 9.19 7.98
N LYS A 223 5.61 8.88 8.66
CA LYS A 223 5.57 7.87 9.72
C LYS A 223 5.85 6.45 9.21
N LEU A 224 5.22 6.04 8.10
CA LEU A 224 5.36 4.66 7.60
C LEU A 224 6.66 4.45 6.82
N TYR A 225 7.05 5.41 5.97
CA TYR A 225 8.19 5.25 5.07
C TYR A 225 9.49 5.88 5.60
N GLY A 226 9.44 6.57 6.74
CA GLY A 226 10.62 7.20 7.33
C GLY A 226 11.16 8.37 6.51
N PHE A 227 10.30 9.19 5.92
CA PHE A 227 10.73 10.42 5.28
C PHE A 227 11.16 11.44 6.33
N ALA A 228 12.30 12.10 6.10
CA ALA A 228 12.74 13.23 6.91
C ALA A 228 11.85 14.47 6.66
N ASP A 229 11.86 15.42 7.58
CA ASP A 229 11.19 16.73 7.45
C ASP A 229 11.76 17.57 6.30
#